data_563eaa9b9818214689bc40b0e09d194d
#
_entry.id   563eaa9b9818214689bc40b0e09d194d
#
_cell.length_a   1.000
_cell.length_b   1.000
_cell.length_c   1.000
_cell.angle_alpha   90.00
_cell.angle_beta   90.00
_cell.angle_gamma   90.00
#
_symmetry.space_group_name_H-M   'P 1'
#
loop_
_entity.id
_entity.type
_entity.pdbx_description
1 polymer ?
#
loop_
_entity_poly.entity_id
_entity_poly.type
_entity_poly.pdbx_seq_one_letter_code
_entity_poly.pdbx_strand_id
1 'polypeptide(L)'
;EIHERLVGSEMCIRDSIRKVVFACDAGMGSSALGATRFRKRLSDAGIGMVVGNCAADGIPADADVVVCQSVLAGRIAGAGHGAALVVIDNFLADPALDALFARLAQQDGADAIPRAGGLPAGTADAQPSDAGLRRVGDAPDRMAAPQPDDAAGRSSGEVLRPGNIRTGLPSEPKEAAIRRAGELLAAGGYVEPGYADAMLRREESATTYMGMGIAIPHGTSDAKKCVLHSGIVVLQYPGGVAFGNEKAYLVVGIAGVGDAHLDILARLGEVFGDEELLRRLTTEGDPQVIYEALK
;
A
#
# COMPACT_ATOMS: atom_id res chain seq x y z
N GLU A 1 13.31 4.48 -26.71
CA GLU A 1 12.00 4.00 -26.18
C GLU A 1 11.85 4.21 -24.66
N ILE A 2 12.92 4.33 -23.86
CA ILE A 2 12.85 4.62 -22.41
C ILE A 2 12.53 6.11 -22.15
N HIS A 3 12.84 7.00 -23.11
CA HIS A 3 12.60 8.46 -22.99
C HIS A 3 11.12 8.86 -23.10
N GLU A 4 10.27 8.04 -23.72
CA GLU A 4 8.84 8.34 -23.90
C GLU A 4 7.96 8.06 -22.67
N ARG A 5 8.47 7.38 -21.65
CA ARG A 5 7.72 7.10 -20.40
C ARG A 5 7.76 8.23 -19.36
N LEU A 6 8.59 9.25 -19.59
CA LEU A 6 8.61 10.48 -18.82
C LEU A 6 7.75 11.51 -19.53
N VAL A 7 6.45 11.53 -19.23
CA VAL A 7 5.50 12.51 -19.79
C VAL A 7 5.56 13.79 -18.95
N GLY A 8 6.30 14.75 -19.44
CA GLY A 8 6.41 16.08 -18.85
C GLY A 8 7.60 16.81 -19.48
N SER A 9 7.39 18.05 -19.96
CA SER A 9 8.40 18.81 -20.67
C SER A 9 9.75 18.75 -19.96
N GLU A 10 10.82 18.56 -20.73
CA GLU A 10 12.22 18.51 -20.25
C GLU A 10 12.69 19.76 -19.47
N MET A 11 11.79 20.63 -19.10
CA MET A 11 12.11 21.98 -18.64
C MET A 11 11.66 22.29 -17.22
N CYS A 12 11.50 21.37 -16.30
CA CYS A 12 11.40 21.68 -14.85
C CYS A 12 11.44 20.42 -13.99
N ILE A 13 12.44 19.58 -14.15
CA ILE A 13 12.79 18.72 -13.03
C ILE A 13 13.65 19.58 -12.12
N ARG A 14 13.08 20.05 -11.02
CA ARG A 14 13.78 20.82 -9.98
C ARG A 14 15.12 20.16 -9.68
N ASP A 15 16.14 20.93 -9.44
CA ASP A 15 17.51 20.45 -9.21
C ASP A 15 17.64 19.44 -8.05
N SER A 16 16.58 19.23 -7.26
CA SER A 16 16.51 18.22 -6.22
C SER A 16 15.09 17.66 -6.03
N ILE A 17 14.91 16.35 -6.21
CA ILE A 17 13.70 15.60 -5.85
C ILE A 17 13.76 15.32 -4.35
N ARG A 18 12.72 15.69 -3.60
CA ARG A 18 12.61 15.46 -2.14
C ARG A 18 11.46 14.57 -1.75
N LYS A 19 10.40 14.55 -2.57
CA LYS A 19 9.18 13.80 -2.28
C LYS A 19 8.69 13.04 -3.50
N VAL A 20 8.65 11.71 -3.38
CA VAL A 20 8.09 10.78 -4.36
C VAL A 20 6.77 10.23 -3.84
N VAL A 21 5.70 10.27 -4.63
CA VAL A 21 4.38 9.78 -4.24
C VAL A 21 3.91 8.72 -5.22
N PHE A 22 3.57 7.55 -4.71
CA PHE A 22 2.98 6.46 -5.47
C PHE A 22 1.46 6.63 -5.47
N ALA A 23 0.85 6.71 -6.65
CA ALA A 23 -0.59 6.93 -6.78
C ALA A 23 -1.28 5.72 -7.45
N CYS A 24 -2.34 5.21 -6.82
CA CYS A 24 -3.25 4.26 -7.42
C CYS A 24 -4.69 4.74 -7.26
N ASP A 25 -5.65 4.03 -7.85
CA ASP A 25 -7.04 4.50 -7.84
C ASP A 25 -7.57 4.77 -6.41
N ALA A 26 -7.40 3.81 -5.52
CA ALA A 26 -7.88 3.90 -4.13
C ALA A 26 -6.82 4.37 -3.11
N GLY A 27 -5.54 4.36 -3.46
CA GLY A 27 -4.44 4.78 -2.57
C GLY A 27 -4.11 3.82 -1.44
N MET A 28 -4.64 2.59 -1.41
CA MET A 28 -4.51 1.69 -0.27
C MET A 28 -3.99 0.28 -0.59
N GLY A 29 -3.74 -0.03 -1.84
CA GLY A 29 -3.26 -1.34 -2.26
C GLY A 29 -1.88 -1.24 -2.91
N SER A 30 -1.85 -1.35 -4.24
CA SER A 30 -0.62 -1.41 -5.04
C SER A 30 0.31 -0.21 -4.84
N SER A 31 -0.22 1.02 -4.69
CA SER A 31 0.60 2.21 -4.42
C SER A 31 1.27 2.16 -3.05
N ALA A 32 0.57 1.67 -2.02
CA ALA A 32 1.13 1.53 -0.68
C ALA A 32 2.27 0.51 -0.66
N LEU A 33 2.06 -0.64 -1.31
CA LEU A 33 3.07 -1.69 -1.43
C LEU A 33 4.30 -1.21 -2.23
N GLY A 34 4.06 -0.56 -3.38
CA GLY A 34 5.13 0.01 -4.20
C GLY A 34 5.94 1.06 -3.46
N ALA A 35 5.26 1.99 -2.76
CA ALA A 35 5.92 3.00 -1.94
C ALA A 35 6.78 2.39 -0.83
N THR A 36 6.27 1.37 -0.14
CA THR A 36 7.01 0.69 0.94
C THR A 36 8.27 0.01 0.41
N ARG A 37 8.15 -0.74 -0.69
CA ARG A 37 9.32 -1.40 -1.33
C ARG A 37 10.33 -0.37 -1.82
N PHE A 38 9.88 0.69 -2.46
CA PHE A 38 10.77 1.73 -2.98
C PHE A 38 11.47 2.50 -1.85
N ARG A 39 10.75 2.80 -0.77
CA ARG A 39 11.32 3.41 0.45
C ARG A 39 12.40 2.54 1.06
N LYS A 40 12.14 1.22 1.19
CA LYS A 40 13.13 0.28 1.69
C LYS A 40 14.39 0.26 0.81
N ARG A 41 14.23 0.18 -0.52
CA ARG A 41 15.34 0.19 -1.48
C ARG A 41 16.21 1.46 -1.35
N LEU A 42 15.59 2.63 -1.17
CA LEU A 42 16.30 3.89 -0.94
C LEU A 42 17.03 3.89 0.40
N SER A 43 16.37 3.43 1.45
CA SER A 43 16.97 3.30 2.79
C SER A 43 18.16 2.36 2.82
N ASP A 44 18.07 1.21 2.16
CA ASP A 44 19.15 0.23 2.04
C ASP A 44 20.37 0.81 1.27
N ALA A 45 20.12 1.77 0.37
CA ALA A 45 21.14 2.51 -0.35
C ALA A 45 21.63 3.78 0.39
N GLY A 46 21.10 4.08 1.58
CA GLY A 46 21.46 5.27 2.36
C GLY A 46 20.87 6.58 1.84
N ILE A 47 19.89 6.54 0.92
CA ILE A 47 19.27 7.71 0.30
C ILE A 47 18.12 8.22 1.16
N GLY A 48 18.26 9.43 1.72
CA GLY A 48 17.25 10.10 2.53
C GLY A 48 16.14 10.74 1.68
N MET A 49 14.99 10.07 1.52
CA MET A 49 13.90 10.53 0.66
C MET A 49 12.52 10.35 1.32
N VAL A 50 11.62 11.31 1.12
CA VAL A 50 10.22 11.17 1.52
C VAL A 50 9.47 10.39 0.43
N VAL A 51 9.00 9.19 0.78
CA VAL A 51 8.20 8.35 -0.13
C VAL A 51 6.84 8.12 0.51
N GLY A 52 5.78 8.53 -0.18
CA GLY A 52 4.39 8.36 0.25
C GLY A 52 3.54 7.61 -0.77
N ASN A 53 2.28 7.34 -0.40
CA ASN A 53 1.27 6.84 -1.32
C ASN A 53 -0.05 7.57 -1.12
N CYS A 54 -0.87 7.64 -2.17
CA CYS A 54 -2.18 8.29 -2.12
C CYS A 54 -3.13 7.72 -3.18
N ALA A 55 -4.40 8.12 -3.09
CA ALA A 55 -5.33 7.97 -4.20
C ALA A 55 -4.99 8.97 -5.31
N ALA A 56 -5.33 8.62 -6.56
CA ALA A 56 -5.05 9.45 -7.73
C ALA A 56 -5.68 10.86 -7.64
N ASP A 57 -6.79 11.00 -6.89
CA ASP A 57 -7.48 12.27 -6.68
C ASP A 57 -6.97 13.04 -5.45
N GLY A 58 -6.02 12.48 -4.69
CA GLY A 58 -5.48 13.05 -3.45
C GLY A 58 -3.97 13.29 -3.50
N ILE A 59 -3.41 13.62 -4.66
CA ILE A 59 -1.98 13.87 -4.81
C ILE A 59 -1.59 15.14 -4.05
N PRO A 60 -0.60 15.06 -3.13
CA PRO A 60 -0.12 16.24 -2.40
C PRO A 60 0.50 17.27 -3.34
N ALA A 61 0.20 18.55 -3.11
CA ALA A 61 0.73 19.66 -3.92
C ALA A 61 2.25 19.84 -3.83
N ASP A 62 2.88 19.28 -2.81
CA ASP A 62 4.32 19.28 -2.56
C ASP A 62 5.05 18.03 -3.10
N ALA A 63 4.36 17.19 -3.87
CA ALA A 63 4.99 16.07 -4.55
C ALA A 63 5.89 16.55 -5.69
N ASP A 64 7.14 16.12 -5.71
CA ASP A 64 8.07 16.39 -6.82
C ASP A 64 7.91 15.36 -7.95
N VAL A 65 7.65 14.12 -7.59
CA VAL A 65 7.44 12.99 -8.52
C VAL A 65 6.21 12.21 -8.13
N VAL A 66 5.36 11.88 -9.10
CA VAL A 66 4.23 10.97 -8.95
C VAL A 66 4.48 9.72 -9.78
N VAL A 67 4.44 8.56 -9.15
CA VAL A 67 4.54 7.25 -9.78
C VAL A 67 3.15 6.64 -9.90
N CYS A 68 2.70 6.31 -11.09
CA CYS A 68 1.37 5.71 -11.31
C CYS A 68 1.35 4.72 -12.47
N GLN A 69 0.33 3.87 -12.50
CA GLN A 69 0.09 2.98 -13.64
C GLN A 69 -0.41 3.76 -14.87
N SER A 70 -0.11 3.24 -16.06
CA SER A 70 -0.45 3.83 -17.36
C SER A 70 -1.93 4.20 -17.50
N VAL A 71 -2.83 3.39 -16.96
CA VAL A 71 -4.29 3.64 -16.98
C VAL A 71 -4.70 4.89 -16.19
N LEU A 72 -3.89 5.38 -15.26
CA LEU A 72 -4.16 6.57 -14.45
C LEU A 72 -3.39 7.81 -14.95
N ALA A 73 -2.41 7.65 -15.82
CA ALA A 73 -1.50 8.71 -16.24
C ALA A 73 -2.25 9.92 -16.82
N GLY A 74 -3.24 9.70 -17.68
CA GLY A 74 -4.04 10.77 -18.29
C GLY A 74 -4.87 11.54 -17.25
N ARG A 75 -5.46 10.86 -16.26
CA ARG A 75 -6.24 11.48 -15.19
C ARG A 75 -5.35 12.34 -14.28
N ILE A 76 -4.18 11.82 -13.91
CA ILE A 76 -3.23 12.51 -13.06
C ILE A 76 -2.60 13.71 -13.76
N ALA A 77 -2.16 13.57 -15.02
CA ALA A 77 -1.61 14.67 -15.81
C ALA A 77 -2.59 15.82 -15.99
N GLY A 78 -3.88 15.51 -16.19
CA GLY A 78 -4.95 16.50 -16.34
C GLY A 78 -5.27 17.30 -15.08
N ALA A 79 -4.87 16.82 -13.90
CA ALA A 79 -5.14 17.48 -12.62
C ALA A 79 -4.13 18.60 -12.27
N GLY A 80 -3.07 18.81 -13.07
CA GLY A 80 -2.20 19.99 -12.99
C GLY A 80 -1.33 20.11 -11.74
N HIS A 81 -0.86 19.00 -11.16
CA HIS A 81 -0.08 18.97 -9.89
C HIS A 81 1.32 19.58 -10.00
N GLY A 82 1.86 19.83 -11.19
CA GLY A 82 3.22 20.31 -11.38
C GLY A 82 4.33 19.33 -11.02
N ALA A 83 3.99 18.12 -10.55
CA ALA A 83 4.93 17.04 -10.28
C ALA A 83 5.34 16.31 -11.58
N ALA A 84 6.57 15.81 -11.63
CA ALA A 84 7.00 14.94 -12.72
C ALA A 84 6.27 13.60 -12.63
N LEU A 85 5.79 13.07 -13.76
CA LEU A 85 5.05 11.83 -13.80
C LEU A 85 5.95 10.67 -14.27
N VAL A 86 6.02 9.61 -13.47
CA VAL A 86 6.67 8.34 -13.80
C VAL A 86 5.60 7.29 -14.02
N VAL A 87 5.44 6.87 -15.26
CA VAL A 87 4.42 5.89 -15.66
C VAL A 87 5.01 4.50 -15.62
N ILE A 88 4.35 3.60 -14.91
CA ILE A 88 4.74 2.22 -14.72
C ILE A 88 3.62 1.26 -15.10
N ASP A 89 3.98 0.03 -15.37
CA ASP A 89 3.01 -1.07 -15.53
C ASP A 89 2.90 -1.89 -14.24
N ASN A 90 4.01 -1.98 -13.47
CA ASN A 90 4.06 -2.75 -12.23
C ASN A 90 4.77 -1.98 -11.11
N PHE A 91 4.11 -1.85 -9.94
CA PHE A 91 4.66 -1.13 -8.78
C PHE A 91 5.85 -1.82 -8.10
N LEU A 92 6.09 -3.09 -8.37
CA LEU A 92 7.18 -3.85 -7.72
C LEU A 92 8.40 -4.02 -8.60
N ALA A 93 8.22 -4.15 -9.90
CA ALA A 93 9.30 -4.38 -10.84
C ALA A 93 8.97 -3.70 -12.17
N ASP A 94 9.53 -2.52 -12.38
CA ASP A 94 9.39 -1.76 -13.62
C ASP A 94 10.68 -1.02 -13.93
N PRO A 95 11.17 -1.06 -15.20
CA PRO A 95 12.38 -0.34 -15.60
C PRO A 95 12.35 1.16 -15.30
N ALA A 96 11.17 1.79 -15.29
CA ALA A 96 11.03 3.20 -14.95
C ALA A 96 11.29 3.47 -13.46
N LEU A 97 10.99 2.50 -12.56
CA LEU A 97 11.38 2.58 -11.15
C LEU A 97 12.89 2.44 -10.96
N ASP A 98 13.55 1.60 -11.77
CA ASP A 98 15.01 1.48 -11.74
C ASP A 98 15.69 2.74 -12.23
N ALA A 99 15.16 3.35 -13.28
CA ALA A 99 15.65 4.64 -13.79
C ALA A 99 15.45 5.78 -12.77
N LEU A 100 14.29 5.83 -12.10
CA LEU A 100 14.03 6.79 -11.03
C LEU A 100 15.02 6.58 -9.87
N PHE A 101 15.21 5.34 -9.42
CA PHE A 101 16.16 5.02 -8.35
C PHE A 101 17.59 5.44 -8.70
N ALA A 102 18.06 5.11 -9.91
CA ALA A 102 19.40 5.48 -10.37
C ALA A 102 19.61 7.00 -10.38
N ARG A 103 18.59 7.76 -10.77
CA ARG A 103 18.59 9.23 -10.75
C ARG A 103 18.70 9.79 -9.34
N LEU A 104 17.90 9.25 -8.38
CA LEU A 104 17.94 9.66 -6.99
C LEU A 104 19.29 9.36 -6.33
N ALA A 105 19.89 8.21 -6.66
CA ALA A 105 21.21 7.83 -6.17
C ALA A 105 22.32 8.77 -6.69
N GLN A 106 22.20 9.28 -7.92
CA GLN A 106 23.14 10.27 -8.46
C GLN A 106 23.00 11.64 -7.81
N GLN A 107 21.79 12.03 -7.46
CA GLN A 107 21.49 13.29 -6.79
C GLN A 107 22.10 13.34 -5.38
N ASP A 108 21.92 12.26 -4.59
CA ASP A 108 22.47 12.15 -3.24
C ASP A 108 24.01 12.13 -3.25
N GLY A 109 24.62 11.54 -4.30
CA GLY A 109 26.06 11.55 -4.50
C GLY A 109 26.64 12.93 -4.87
N ALA A 110 25.83 13.83 -5.44
CA ALA A 110 26.24 15.20 -5.80
C ALA A 110 26.16 16.18 -4.61
N ASP A 111 25.28 15.90 -3.64
CA ASP A 111 25.14 16.70 -2.41
C ASP A 111 26.10 16.26 -1.29
N ALA A 112 26.85 15.18 -1.48
CA ALA A 112 27.91 14.74 -0.57
C ALA A 112 29.18 15.62 -0.70
N ILE A 113 29.05 16.91 -0.42
CA ILE A 113 30.24 17.75 -0.13
C ILE A 113 30.78 17.29 1.23
N PRO A 114 32.07 16.96 1.35
CA PRO A 114 32.64 16.52 2.61
C PRO A 114 32.53 17.66 3.62
N ARG A 115 31.74 17.48 4.68
CA ARG A 115 31.76 18.33 5.85
C ARG A 115 33.12 18.18 6.53
N ALA A 116 34.03 19.04 6.18
CA ALA A 116 35.27 19.21 6.90
C ALA A 116 35.00 19.96 8.21
N GLY A 117 35.37 19.35 9.32
CA GLY A 117 35.93 20.05 10.47
C GLY A 117 34.98 20.58 11.52
N GLY A 118 34.84 19.85 12.65
CA GLY A 118 35.31 20.31 13.97
C GLY A 118 34.45 21.29 14.76
N LEU A 119 33.68 20.77 15.75
CA LEU A 119 33.63 21.14 17.19
C LEU A 119 33.41 22.62 17.61
N PRO A 120 32.90 22.91 18.81
CA PRO A 120 32.67 22.11 20.00
C PRO A 120 31.27 22.24 20.68
N ALA A 121 31.09 21.41 21.68
CA ALA A 121 30.01 21.42 22.65
C ALA A 121 29.87 22.76 23.40
N GLY A 122 28.63 23.18 23.60
CA GLY A 122 28.27 24.28 24.48
C GLY A 122 26.96 23.93 25.19
N THR A 123 27.09 23.65 26.48
CA THR A 123 26.07 23.46 27.48
C THR A 123 25.21 24.71 27.64
N ALA A 124 23.90 24.57 27.75
CA ALA A 124 23.10 25.39 28.70
C ALA A 124 21.67 24.86 28.82
N ASP A 125 21.35 24.57 30.08
CA ASP A 125 20.07 24.36 30.70
C ASP A 125 19.00 25.39 30.32
N ALA A 126 17.75 24.94 30.15
CA ALA A 126 16.57 25.68 30.60
C ALA A 126 15.38 24.74 30.75
N GLN A 127 14.94 24.60 31.99
CA GLN A 127 13.74 23.90 32.44
C GLN A 127 12.46 24.72 32.14
N PRO A 128 11.28 24.07 32.17
CA PRO A 128 10.02 24.63 31.71
C PRO A 128 9.31 25.47 32.79
N SER A 129 8.64 26.51 32.36
CA SER A 129 7.70 27.28 33.22
C SER A 129 6.26 26.79 33.02
N ASP A 130 5.71 26.42 34.13
CA ASP A 130 4.34 26.07 34.46
C ASP A 130 3.44 27.33 34.45
N ALA A 131 2.29 27.28 33.81
CA ALA A 131 1.09 28.10 34.07
C ALA A 131 0.02 27.69 33.04
N GLY A 132 -1.14 27.23 33.35
CA GLY A 132 -2.06 27.46 34.41
C GLY A 132 -3.43 26.92 33.98
N LEU A 133 -4.04 26.22 34.90
CA LEU A 133 -5.39 25.66 34.83
C LEU A 133 -6.48 26.72 34.49
N ARG A 134 -7.46 26.30 33.65
CA ARG A 134 -8.88 26.63 33.93
C ARG A 134 -9.80 25.52 33.43
N ARG A 135 -10.48 24.90 34.37
CA ARG A 135 -11.70 24.11 34.20
C ARG A 135 -12.89 25.06 34.14
N VAL A 136 -13.83 24.82 33.23
CA VAL A 136 -15.27 25.13 33.30
C VAL A 136 -15.89 24.27 32.17
N GLY A 137 -16.94 23.53 32.27
CA GLY A 137 -18.01 23.30 33.19
C GLY A 137 -19.02 22.40 32.48
N ASP A 138 -19.79 21.75 33.27
CA ASP A 138 -20.82 20.75 33.06
C ASP A 138 -21.80 20.88 31.87
N ALA A 139 -22.13 19.67 31.35
CA ALA A 139 -23.44 19.07 31.12
C ALA A 139 -24.17 19.38 29.79
N PRO A 140 -25.24 18.62 29.39
CA PRO A 140 -25.80 17.39 29.97
C PRO A 140 -26.04 16.23 28.97
N ASP A 141 -26.14 15.05 29.52
CA ASP A 141 -27.03 13.93 29.24
C ASP A 141 -27.85 13.94 27.92
N ARG A 142 -27.53 13.00 27.01
CA ARG A 142 -28.45 12.50 26.00
C ARG A 142 -28.39 10.99 25.92
N MET A 143 -29.41 10.44 26.50
CA MET A 143 -30.05 9.13 26.31
C MET A 143 -29.37 8.14 25.37
N ALA A 144 -28.98 7.04 25.98
CA ALA A 144 -28.62 5.79 25.35
C ALA A 144 -29.77 5.25 24.48
N ALA A 145 -29.46 4.98 23.22
CA ALA A 145 -30.24 4.08 22.39
C ALA A 145 -29.78 2.64 22.63
N PRO A 146 -30.69 1.64 22.59
CA PRO A 146 -30.39 0.27 23.01
C PRO A 146 -29.39 -0.40 22.07
N GLN A 147 -28.40 -1.05 22.67
CA GLN A 147 -27.50 -1.98 21.99
C GLN A 147 -28.23 -3.30 21.72
N PRO A 148 -28.10 -3.91 20.54
CA PRO A 148 -28.45 -5.31 20.38
C PRO A 148 -27.34 -6.19 20.94
N ASP A 149 -27.73 -7.06 21.83
CA ASP A 149 -26.93 -8.04 22.53
C ASP A 149 -26.34 -9.09 21.59
N ASP A 150 -25.09 -9.45 21.93
CA ASP A 150 -24.46 -10.76 21.80
C ASP A 150 -24.52 -11.52 20.46
N ALA A 151 -23.44 -11.37 19.69
CA ALA A 151 -22.88 -12.46 18.90
C ALA A 151 -21.39 -12.63 19.24
N ALA A 152 -21.08 -13.78 19.78
CA ALA A 152 -19.82 -14.18 20.38
C ALA A 152 -18.56 -13.79 19.58
N GLY A 153 -17.57 -13.19 20.26
CA GLY A 153 -16.15 -13.33 19.90
C GLY A 153 -15.63 -12.42 18.81
N ARG A 154 -16.03 -11.15 18.72
CA ARG A 154 -15.41 -10.15 17.84
C ARG A 154 -14.38 -9.34 18.60
N SER A 155 -13.11 -9.83 18.63
CA SER A 155 -11.99 -8.95 18.95
C SER A 155 -11.82 -7.94 17.81
N SER A 156 -12.33 -6.74 18.00
CA SER A 156 -12.15 -5.61 17.11
C SER A 156 -10.67 -5.20 17.14
N GLY A 157 -9.91 -5.52 16.09
CA GLY A 157 -8.54 -5.01 15.95
C GLY A 157 -7.56 -5.82 15.12
N GLU A 158 -7.77 -7.12 14.94
CA GLU A 158 -6.81 -7.94 14.21
C GLU A 158 -7.11 -7.95 12.71
N VAL A 159 -6.23 -7.32 11.93
CA VAL A 159 -6.37 -7.16 10.47
C VAL A 159 -6.22 -8.48 9.73
N LEU A 160 -5.30 -9.35 10.17
CA LEU A 160 -5.11 -10.71 9.66
C LEU A 160 -5.32 -11.71 10.81
N ARG A 161 -6.12 -12.74 10.56
CA ARG A 161 -6.36 -13.85 11.52
C ARG A 161 -6.06 -15.19 10.85
N PRO A 162 -5.67 -16.24 11.56
CA PRO A 162 -5.50 -17.57 10.99
C PRO A 162 -6.75 -18.04 10.22
N GLY A 163 -7.94 -17.73 10.74
CA GLY A 163 -9.22 -18.03 10.08
C GLY A 163 -9.46 -17.32 8.74
N ASN A 164 -8.66 -16.32 8.41
CA ASN A 164 -8.73 -15.58 7.14
C ASN A 164 -7.83 -16.19 6.04
N ILE A 165 -7.12 -17.26 6.35
CA ILE A 165 -6.18 -17.90 5.42
C ILE A 165 -6.77 -19.21 4.94
N ARG A 166 -6.74 -19.44 3.65
CA ARG A 166 -7.15 -20.69 2.99
C ARG A 166 -6.02 -21.19 2.13
N THR A 167 -5.57 -22.39 2.38
CA THR A 167 -4.45 -23.03 1.67
C THR A 167 -4.91 -24.21 0.84
N GLY A 168 -4.10 -24.59 -0.16
CA GLY A 168 -4.34 -25.77 -0.96
C GLY A 168 -5.60 -25.71 -1.84
N LEU A 169 -6.05 -24.51 -2.21
CA LEU A 169 -7.24 -24.35 -3.04
C LEU A 169 -6.98 -24.84 -4.47
N PRO A 170 -7.97 -25.49 -5.11
CA PRO A 170 -7.89 -25.84 -6.51
C PRO A 170 -7.90 -24.57 -7.37
N SER A 171 -7.20 -24.58 -8.50
CA SER A 171 -7.24 -23.49 -9.48
C SER A 171 -8.67 -23.21 -9.93
N GLU A 172 -9.01 -21.94 -10.03
CA GLU A 172 -10.33 -21.48 -10.47
C GLU A 172 -10.17 -20.21 -11.35
N PRO A 173 -11.22 -19.76 -12.04
CA PRO A 173 -11.17 -18.49 -12.77
C PRO A 173 -10.84 -17.32 -11.85
N LYS A 174 -10.15 -16.31 -12.37
CA LYS A 174 -9.74 -15.09 -11.65
C LYS A 174 -10.90 -14.43 -10.91
N GLU A 175 -12.02 -14.32 -11.59
CA GLU A 175 -13.24 -13.69 -11.05
C GLU A 175 -13.79 -14.48 -9.84
N ALA A 176 -13.69 -15.81 -9.88
CA ALA A 176 -14.11 -16.68 -8.77
C ALA A 176 -13.18 -16.51 -7.56
N ALA A 177 -11.86 -16.45 -7.79
CA ALA A 177 -10.87 -16.22 -6.73
C ALA A 177 -11.05 -14.84 -6.08
N ILE A 178 -11.28 -13.78 -6.86
CA ILE A 178 -11.56 -12.43 -6.35
C ILE A 178 -12.87 -12.41 -5.56
N ARG A 179 -13.92 -13.03 -6.07
CA ARG A 179 -15.21 -13.14 -5.38
C ARG A 179 -15.08 -13.87 -4.06
N ARG A 180 -14.38 -15.00 -4.05
CA ARG A 180 -14.10 -15.78 -2.83
C ARG A 180 -13.36 -14.95 -1.77
N ALA A 181 -12.38 -14.14 -2.19
CA ALA A 181 -11.67 -13.23 -1.28
C ALA A 181 -12.63 -12.18 -0.69
N GLY A 182 -13.48 -11.57 -1.50
CA GLY A 182 -14.48 -10.60 -1.05
C GLY A 182 -15.54 -11.20 -0.11
N GLU A 183 -16.01 -12.41 -0.40
CA GLU A 183 -16.94 -13.16 0.46
C GLU A 183 -16.30 -13.52 1.81
N LEU A 184 -15.02 -13.88 1.81
CA LEU A 184 -14.29 -14.19 3.05
C LEU A 184 -14.08 -12.90 3.89
N LEU A 185 -13.82 -11.75 3.25
CA LEU A 185 -13.79 -10.45 3.93
C LEU A 185 -15.15 -10.10 4.55
N ALA A 186 -16.24 -10.34 3.83
CA ALA A 186 -17.60 -10.10 4.34
C ALA A 186 -17.94 -11.06 5.49
N ALA A 187 -17.64 -12.34 5.35
CA ALA A 187 -17.83 -13.34 6.40
C ALA A 187 -17.02 -13.03 7.68
N GLY A 188 -15.83 -12.42 7.50
CA GLY A 188 -15.00 -11.92 8.61
C GLY A 188 -15.50 -10.62 9.26
N GLY A 189 -16.55 -9.99 8.70
CA GLY A 189 -17.11 -8.74 9.20
C GLY A 189 -16.28 -7.49 8.87
N TYR A 190 -15.36 -7.59 7.91
CA TYR A 190 -14.52 -6.47 7.51
C TYR A 190 -15.21 -5.51 6.53
N VAL A 191 -16.14 -6.03 5.74
CA VAL A 191 -16.84 -5.29 4.71
C VAL A 191 -18.34 -5.66 4.69
N GLU A 192 -19.15 -4.76 4.12
CA GLU A 192 -20.54 -5.06 3.83
C GLU A 192 -20.68 -6.14 2.74
N PRO A 193 -21.80 -6.90 2.73
CA PRO A 193 -22.14 -7.80 1.63
C PRO A 193 -22.13 -7.05 0.28
N GLY A 194 -21.57 -7.69 -0.77
CA GLY A 194 -21.47 -7.07 -2.09
C GLY A 194 -20.14 -6.37 -2.36
N TYR A 195 -19.23 -6.24 -1.38
CA TYR A 195 -17.89 -5.68 -1.60
C TYR A 195 -17.11 -6.43 -2.67
N ALA A 196 -17.35 -7.73 -2.83
CA ALA A 196 -16.74 -8.55 -3.88
C ALA A 196 -16.98 -8.02 -5.30
N ASP A 197 -18.17 -7.43 -5.56
CA ASP A 197 -18.46 -6.83 -6.86
C ASP A 197 -17.64 -5.56 -7.11
N ALA A 198 -17.33 -4.79 -6.07
CA ALA A 198 -16.40 -3.66 -6.17
C ALA A 198 -14.95 -4.10 -6.43
N MET A 199 -14.54 -5.24 -5.86
CA MET A 199 -13.23 -5.85 -6.15
C MET A 199 -13.12 -6.30 -7.60
N LEU A 200 -14.18 -6.88 -8.16
CA LEU A 200 -14.23 -7.27 -9.58
C LEU A 200 -14.17 -6.05 -10.50
N ARG A 201 -14.96 -5.00 -10.26
CA ARG A 201 -14.88 -3.74 -11.03
C ARG A 201 -13.49 -3.11 -10.95
N ARG A 202 -12.82 -3.21 -9.81
CA ARG A 202 -11.44 -2.71 -9.66
C ARG A 202 -10.46 -3.49 -10.53
N GLU A 203 -10.58 -4.80 -10.57
CA GLU A 203 -9.76 -5.66 -11.43
C GLU A 203 -10.00 -5.42 -12.93
N GLU A 204 -11.25 -5.11 -13.33
CA GLU A 204 -11.61 -4.76 -14.72
C GLU A 204 -10.93 -3.45 -15.16
N SER A 205 -10.80 -2.48 -14.25
CA SER A 205 -10.19 -1.18 -14.57
C SER A 205 -8.67 -1.25 -14.67
N ALA A 206 -8.02 -2.07 -13.87
CA ALA A 206 -6.59 -2.34 -13.91
C ALA A 206 -6.30 -3.61 -13.09
N THR A 207 -5.41 -4.47 -13.59
CA THR A 207 -5.10 -5.70 -12.88
C THR A 207 -4.55 -5.43 -11.48
N THR A 208 -4.96 -6.23 -10.53
CA THR A 208 -4.44 -6.25 -9.15
C THR A 208 -3.28 -7.23 -8.98
N TYR A 209 -2.83 -7.87 -10.07
CA TYR A 209 -1.64 -8.70 -10.07
C TYR A 209 -0.39 -7.85 -9.89
N MET A 210 0.44 -8.22 -8.93
CA MET A 210 1.62 -7.44 -8.53
C MET A 210 2.93 -8.00 -9.07
N GLY A 211 2.89 -9.12 -9.77
CA GLY A 211 4.07 -9.88 -10.14
C GLY A 211 4.40 -10.96 -9.11
N MET A 212 5.40 -11.78 -9.42
CA MET A 212 5.97 -12.80 -8.52
C MET A 212 4.94 -13.81 -7.98
N GLY A 213 3.85 -14.02 -8.69
CA GLY A 213 2.81 -14.97 -8.31
C GLY A 213 1.82 -14.47 -7.26
N ILE A 214 1.69 -13.14 -7.08
CA ILE A 214 0.77 -12.57 -6.09
C ILE A 214 -0.17 -11.55 -6.74
N ALA A 215 -1.45 -11.64 -6.35
CA ALA A 215 -2.47 -10.63 -6.63
C ALA A 215 -3.03 -10.06 -5.32
N ILE A 216 -3.36 -8.77 -5.32
CA ILE A 216 -3.91 -8.06 -4.16
C ILE A 216 -5.28 -7.42 -4.49
N PRO A 217 -6.33 -8.19 -4.77
CA PRO A 217 -7.63 -7.64 -5.07
C PRO A 217 -8.19 -6.83 -3.91
N HIS A 218 -8.73 -5.65 -4.22
CA HIS A 218 -9.32 -4.70 -3.29
C HIS A 218 -10.45 -3.94 -3.99
N GLY A 219 -11.29 -3.26 -3.24
CA GLY A 219 -12.42 -2.52 -3.80
C GLY A 219 -12.00 -1.22 -4.51
N THR A 220 -12.91 -0.69 -5.31
CA THR A 220 -12.81 0.65 -5.92
C THR A 220 -12.85 1.75 -4.85
N SER A 221 -12.44 2.97 -5.19
CA SER A 221 -12.41 4.10 -4.25
C SER A 221 -13.78 4.43 -3.65
N ASP A 222 -14.85 4.31 -4.43
CA ASP A 222 -16.24 4.54 -3.97
C ASP A 222 -16.73 3.45 -3.00
N ALA A 223 -16.14 2.25 -3.05
CA ALA A 223 -16.47 1.15 -2.15
C ALA A 223 -15.82 1.26 -0.76
N LYS A 224 -14.96 2.27 -0.51
CA LYS A 224 -14.40 2.52 0.84
C LYS A 224 -15.49 2.68 1.90
N LYS A 225 -16.63 3.25 1.54
CA LYS A 225 -17.79 3.39 2.44
C LYS A 225 -18.40 2.07 2.91
N CYS A 226 -18.13 0.97 2.17
CA CYS A 226 -18.58 -0.37 2.52
C CYS A 226 -17.56 -1.12 3.39
N VAL A 227 -16.43 -0.51 3.71
CA VAL A 227 -15.42 -1.11 4.59
C VAL A 227 -15.75 -0.74 6.04
N LEU A 228 -16.01 -1.75 6.85
CA LEU A 228 -16.37 -1.62 8.26
C LEU A 228 -15.11 -1.57 9.14
N HIS A 229 -14.15 -2.44 8.84
CA HIS A 229 -12.87 -2.56 9.53
C HIS A 229 -11.77 -2.94 8.54
N SER A 230 -10.52 -2.58 8.84
CA SER A 230 -9.39 -3.09 8.06
C SER A 230 -9.29 -4.60 8.22
N GLY A 231 -9.12 -5.30 7.11
CA GLY A 231 -9.02 -6.76 7.07
C GLY A 231 -8.27 -7.27 5.85
N ILE A 232 -7.57 -8.37 6.06
CA ILE A 232 -6.84 -9.08 5.01
C ILE A 232 -7.22 -10.55 5.05
N VAL A 233 -7.43 -11.13 3.87
CA VAL A 233 -7.64 -12.54 3.66
C VAL A 233 -6.62 -13.07 2.67
N VAL A 234 -6.14 -14.29 2.86
CA VAL A 234 -5.14 -14.90 1.99
C VAL A 234 -5.67 -16.22 1.44
N LEU A 235 -5.69 -16.35 0.14
CA LEU A 235 -6.07 -17.54 -0.59
C LEU A 235 -4.84 -18.09 -1.31
N GLN A 236 -4.44 -19.33 -1.01
CA GLN A 236 -3.32 -19.97 -1.66
C GLN A 236 -3.82 -20.99 -2.69
N TYR A 237 -3.31 -20.87 -3.90
CA TYR A 237 -3.60 -21.73 -5.04
C TYR A 237 -2.31 -22.37 -5.55
N PRO A 238 -1.91 -23.56 -5.11
CA PRO A 238 -0.66 -24.18 -5.56
C PRO A 238 -0.57 -24.38 -7.07
N GLY A 239 -1.71 -24.57 -7.76
CA GLY A 239 -1.79 -24.66 -9.23
C GLY A 239 -1.84 -23.31 -9.93
N GLY A 240 -2.00 -22.23 -9.16
CA GLY A 240 -2.13 -20.85 -9.62
C GLY A 240 -3.50 -20.52 -10.21
N VAL A 241 -3.83 -19.23 -10.18
CA VAL A 241 -4.99 -18.60 -10.82
C VAL A 241 -4.46 -17.69 -11.93
N ALA A 242 -5.01 -17.78 -13.15
CA ALA A 242 -4.57 -16.99 -14.29
C ALA A 242 -4.99 -15.51 -14.14
N PHE A 243 -4.02 -14.60 -14.12
CA PHE A 243 -4.18 -13.16 -14.22
C PHE A 243 -3.52 -12.70 -15.54
N GLY A 244 -4.28 -12.74 -16.62
CA GLY A 244 -3.75 -12.52 -17.96
C GLY A 244 -2.79 -13.65 -18.36
N ASN A 245 -1.57 -13.31 -18.74
CA ASN A 245 -0.52 -14.26 -19.13
C ASN A 245 0.27 -14.82 -17.94
N GLU A 246 0.03 -14.31 -16.74
CA GLU A 246 0.72 -14.68 -15.52
C GLU A 246 -0.18 -15.49 -14.58
N LYS A 247 0.42 -16.12 -13.56
CA LYS A 247 -0.32 -16.85 -12.53
C LYS A 247 -0.10 -16.27 -11.14
N ALA A 248 -1.17 -16.06 -10.40
CA ALA A 248 -1.13 -15.78 -8.98
C ALA A 248 -1.27 -17.08 -8.18
N TYR A 249 -0.33 -17.35 -7.31
CA TYR A 249 -0.34 -18.46 -6.36
C TYR A 249 -0.87 -18.01 -4.98
N LEU A 250 -0.74 -16.71 -4.69
CA LEU A 250 -1.38 -16.08 -3.54
C LEU A 250 -2.32 -14.96 -4.03
N VAL A 251 -3.57 -15.01 -3.59
CA VAL A 251 -4.56 -13.97 -3.81
C VAL A 251 -4.89 -13.37 -2.45
N VAL A 252 -4.47 -12.13 -2.22
CA VAL A 252 -4.58 -11.42 -0.95
C VAL A 252 -5.67 -10.37 -1.06
N GLY A 253 -6.87 -10.70 -0.56
CA GLY A 253 -7.99 -9.76 -0.53
C GLY A 253 -7.82 -8.71 0.56
N ILE A 254 -8.00 -7.44 0.23
CA ILE A 254 -7.75 -6.31 1.13
C ILE A 254 -8.99 -5.45 1.29
N ALA A 255 -9.30 -5.15 2.56
CA ALA A 255 -10.21 -4.10 2.96
C ALA A 255 -9.47 -3.16 3.92
N GLY A 256 -9.40 -1.86 3.64
CA GLY A 256 -8.62 -0.92 4.43
C GLY A 256 -9.39 0.33 4.83
N VAL A 257 -9.34 0.65 6.13
CA VAL A 257 -9.77 1.92 6.71
C VAL A 257 -8.58 2.50 7.47
N GLY A 258 -8.23 3.76 7.19
CA GLY A 258 -7.03 4.36 7.75
C GLY A 258 -5.77 3.58 7.36
N ASP A 259 -4.79 3.50 8.26
CA ASP A 259 -3.47 2.94 7.98
C ASP A 259 -3.25 1.52 8.55
N ALA A 260 -4.23 0.95 9.26
CA ALA A 260 -4.06 -0.32 9.98
C ALA A 260 -3.67 -1.52 9.11
N HIS A 261 -3.98 -1.49 7.80
CA HIS A 261 -3.60 -2.55 6.86
C HIS A 261 -2.20 -2.34 6.25
N LEU A 262 -1.59 -1.16 6.41
CA LEU A 262 -0.31 -0.81 5.77
C LEU A 262 0.85 -1.64 6.33
N ASP A 263 0.83 -1.98 7.61
CA ASP A 263 1.88 -2.80 8.22
C ASP A 263 1.94 -4.20 7.58
N ILE A 264 0.78 -4.81 7.30
CA ILE A 264 0.73 -6.12 6.62
C ILE A 264 1.15 -5.97 5.15
N LEU A 265 0.78 -4.89 4.48
CA LEU A 265 1.26 -4.61 3.12
C LEU A 265 2.78 -4.38 3.09
N ALA A 266 3.34 -3.74 4.13
CA ALA A 266 4.78 -3.60 4.26
C ALA A 266 5.48 -4.96 4.38
N ARG A 267 4.94 -5.86 5.20
CA ARG A 267 5.45 -7.24 5.33
C ARG A 267 5.30 -8.04 4.05
N LEU A 268 4.17 -7.91 3.35
CA LEU A 268 4.04 -8.47 2.00
C LEU A 268 5.16 -7.97 1.08
N GLY A 269 5.50 -6.68 1.15
CA GLY A 269 6.61 -6.10 0.41
C GLY A 269 7.99 -6.72 0.77
N GLU A 270 8.20 -7.09 2.03
CA GLU A 270 9.40 -7.80 2.48
C GLU A 270 9.42 -9.24 1.94
N VAL A 271 8.30 -9.94 2.00
CA VAL A 271 8.13 -11.29 1.43
C VAL A 271 8.47 -11.31 -0.07
N PHE A 272 8.12 -10.26 -0.82
CA PHE A 272 8.48 -10.13 -2.24
C PHE A 272 10.00 -10.02 -2.48
N GLY A 273 10.77 -9.62 -1.49
CA GLY A 273 12.23 -9.55 -1.55
C GLY A 273 12.94 -10.87 -1.23
N ASP A 274 12.23 -11.86 -0.71
CA ASP A 274 12.74 -13.16 -0.30
C ASP A 274 12.13 -14.29 -1.14
N GLU A 275 12.84 -14.73 -2.18
CA GLU A 275 12.36 -15.77 -3.10
C GLU A 275 12.10 -17.10 -2.40
N GLU A 276 12.90 -17.47 -1.39
CA GLU A 276 12.72 -18.72 -0.65
C GLU A 276 11.48 -18.67 0.23
N LEU A 277 11.27 -17.56 0.94
CA LEU A 277 10.05 -17.36 1.73
C LEU A 277 8.82 -17.34 0.83
N LEU A 278 8.87 -16.63 -0.29
CA LEU A 278 7.77 -16.58 -1.26
C LEU A 278 7.44 -18.00 -1.78
N ARG A 279 8.46 -18.76 -2.16
CA ARG A 279 8.28 -20.15 -2.59
C ARG A 279 7.61 -20.99 -1.50
N ARG A 280 8.01 -20.84 -0.25
CA ARG A 280 7.37 -21.52 0.89
C ARG A 280 5.89 -21.15 1.01
N LEU A 281 5.59 -19.85 1.00
CA LEU A 281 4.21 -19.38 1.15
C LEU A 281 3.29 -19.81 0.00
N THR A 282 3.85 -20.07 -1.19
CA THR A 282 3.07 -20.53 -2.36
C THR A 282 2.88 -22.04 -2.41
N THR A 283 3.69 -22.82 -1.69
CA THR A 283 3.69 -24.31 -1.78
C THR A 283 3.31 -25.00 -0.48
N GLU A 284 3.62 -24.43 0.69
CA GLU A 284 3.30 -25.05 1.98
C GLU A 284 1.81 -24.92 2.30
N GLY A 285 1.18 -26.04 2.66
CA GLY A 285 -0.26 -26.09 2.92
C GLY A 285 -0.67 -25.64 4.33
N ASP A 286 0.24 -25.30 5.21
CA ASP A 286 -0.05 -24.87 6.57
C ASP A 286 -0.40 -23.37 6.63
N PRO A 287 -1.65 -22.98 6.96
CA PRO A 287 -2.04 -21.59 7.10
C PRO A 287 -1.21 -20.81 8.14
N GLN A 288 -0.68 -21.51 9.15
CA GLN A 288 0.11 -20.89 10.20
C GLN A 288 1.43 -20.30 9.66
N VAL A 289 2.04 -20.95 8.68
CA VAL A 289 3.27 -20.44 8.03
C VAL A 289 3.00 -19.09 7.36
N ILE A 290 1.87 -18.97 6.66
CA ILE A 290 1.45 -17.71 6.01
C ILE A 290 1.14 -16.65 7.08
N TYR A 291 0.42 -17.05 8.14
CA TYR A 291 0.07 -16.14 9.23
C TYR A 291 1.31 -15.57 9.91
N GLU A 292 2.27 -16.43 10.29
CA GLU A 292 3.50 -16.00 10.96
C GLU A 292 4.38 -15.09 10.09
N ALA A 293 4.36 -15.29 8.78
CA ALA A 293 5.12 -14.46 7.84
C ALA A 293 4.51 -13.06 7.64
N LEU A 294 3.20 -12.91 7.86
CA LEU A 294 2.44 -11.69 7.52
C LEU A 294 1.90 -10.92 8.75
N LYS A 295 1.97 -11.48 9.97
CA LYS A 295 1.47 -10.84 11.20
C LYS A 295 2.36 -9.70 11.72
#